data_3cde4814c1f5ad45566669ec7c2e7f95
#
_entry.id   3cde4814c1f5ad45566669ec7c2e7f95
#
_cell.length_a   1.000
_cell.length_b   1.000
_cell.length_c   1.000
_cell.angle_alpha   90.00
_cell.angle_beta   90.00
_cell.angle_gamma   90.00
#
_symmetry.space_group_name_H-M   'P 1'
#
loop_
_entity.id
_entity.type
_entity.pdbx_description
1 polymer ?
#
loop_
_entity_poly.entity_id
_entity_poly.type
_entity_poly.pdbx_seq_one_letter_code
_entity_poly.pdbx_strand_id
1 'polypeptide(L)'
;MSSYTEPGCTFDDNLRKFVNETRAKGGIPVLFNSIVRRKFCQDAAGQFTDSLLDTHGEYLLSPKRVAEELNVPFIDMNKMTHDLVQQMGPEKSKELYMWAGKKDDTHLNIKGSRVFAGMAIDAVGKKIPELGKYIRHFDYVVATDGSGDFFTLDEALKAIPAKKKCTVLVRTGQYSSKPEIKNKLIQITEDEGVTYGSPVL
;
A
#
# COMPACT_ATOMS: atom_id res chain seq x y z
N MET A 1 -14.18 31.92 -3.25
CA MET A 1 -13.08 31.27 -3.96
C MET A 1 -13.29 29.76 -3.89
N SER A 2 -13.24 29.07 -5.02
CA SER A 2 -13.35 27.61 -5.03
C SER A 2 -12.21 27.02 -4.19
N SER A 3 -12.51 26.10 -3.26
CA SER A 3 -11.53 25.37 -2.49
C SER A 3 -10.88 24.22 -3.28
N TYR A 4 -11.28 24.05 -4.53
CA TYR A 4 -10.81 22.97 -5.39
C TYR A 4 -9.67 23.46 -6.28
N THR A 5 -8.63 22.63 -6.38
CA THR A 5 -7.56 22.83 -7.36
C THR A 5 -7.95 22.20 -8.70
N GLU A 6 -7.49 22.78 -9.80
CA GLU A 6 -7.82 22.32 -11.16
C GLU A 6 -6.59 21.71 -11.84
N PRO A 7 -6.75 20.52 -12.50
CA PRO A 7 -5.68 19.93 -13.29
C PRO A 7 -5.25 20.86 -14.43
N GLY A 8 -3.96 20.86 -14.73
CA GLY A 8 -3.38 21.77 -15.75
C GLY A 8 -3.22 23.22 -15.29
N CYS A 9 -3.66 23.54 -14.07
CA CYS A 9 -3.62 24.86 -13.47
C CYS A 9 -3.14 24.78 -12.01
N THR A 10 -3.97 25.15 -11.07
CA THR A 10 -3.61 25.24 -9.63
C THR A 10 -3.14 23.90 -9.02
N PHE A 11 -3.63 22.78 -9.50
CA PHE A 11 -3.16 21.47 -9.04
C PHE A 11 -1.71 21.22 -9.47
N ASP A 12 -1.40 21.49 -10.72
CA ASP A 12 -0.03 21.35 -11.26
C ASP A 12 0.93 22.34 -10.59
N ASP A 13 0.50 23.58 -10.32
CA ASP A 13 1.30 24.58 -9.62
C ASP A 13 1.65 24.12 -8.19
N ASN A 14 0.71 23.50 -7.50
CA ASN A 14 0.97 22.92 -6.19
C ASN A 14 1.98 21.77 -6.26
N LEU A 15 1.89 20.90 -7.26
CA LEU A 15 2.87 19.83 -7.46
C LEU A 15 4.27 20.40 -7.74
N ARG A 16 4.40 21.43 -8.60
CA ARG A 16 5.66 22.13 -8.86
C ARG A 16 6.24 22.73 -7.58
N LYS A 17 5.38 23.36 -6.77
CA LYS A 17 5.78 23.91 -5.48
C LYS A 17 6.34 22.83 -4.55
N PHE A 18 5.64 21.70 -4.38
CA PHE A 18 6.12 20.60 -3.54
C PHE A 18 7.46 20.03 -4.02
N VAL A 19 7.64 19.86 -5.33
CA VAL A 19 8.91 19.41 -5.92
C VAL A 19 10.04 20.39 -5.59
N ASN A 20 9.82 21.69 -5.81
CA ASN A 20 10.84 22.72 -5.61
C ASN A 20 11.18 22.89 -4.13
N GLU A 21 10.19 22.88 -3.23
CA GLU A 21 10.42 22.98 -1.78
C GLU A 21 11.15 21.74 -1.23
N THR A 22 10.86 20.55 -1.76
CA THR A 22 11.57 19.32 -1.38
C THR A 22 13.04 19.41 -1.79
N ARG A 23 13.32 19.84 -3.03
CA ARG A 23 14.68 20.04 -3.52
C ARG A 23 15.45 21.12 -2.74
N ALA A 24 14.80 22.23 -2.40
CA ALA A 24 15.41 23.30 -1.62
C ALA A 24 15.88 22.84 -0.23
N LYS A 25 15.27 21.76 0.29
CA LYS A 25 15.65 21.12 1.56
C LYS A 25 16.59 19.91 1.38
N GLY A 26 17.14 19.71 0.18
CA GLY A 26 18.04 18.58 -0.12
C GLY A 26 17.34 17.23 -0.29
N GLY A 27 16.01 17.19 -0.35
CA GLY A 27 15.25 15.97 -0.58
C GLY A 27 15.16 15.60 -2.06
N ILE A 28 14.88 14.33 -2.33
CA ILE A 28 14.61 13.80 -3.68
C ILE A 28 13.10 13.60 -3.81
N PRO A 29 12.39 14.43 -4.59
CA PRO A 29 10.96 14.27 -4.79
C PRO A 29 10.66 13.10 -5.71
N VAL A 30 9.59 12.37 -5.42
CA VAL A 30 8.99 11.33 -6.28
C VAL A 30 7.50 11.62 -6.39
N LEU A 31 6.98 11.71 -7.59
CA LEU A 31 5.56 11.95 -7.81
C LEU A 31 4.80 10.64 -8.09
N PHE A 32 3.60 10.57 -7.55
CA PHE A 32 2.65 9.48 -7.73
C PHE A 32 1.33 10.07 -8.20
N ASN A 33 0.59 9.33 -9.02
CA ASN A 33 -0.83 9.60 -9.20
C ASN A 33 -1.67 8.78 -8.22
N SER A 34 -3.00 9.01 -8.22
CA SER A 34 -3.94 8.36 -7.29
C SER A 34 -4.07 6.88 -7.60
N ILE A 35 -4.25 6.07 -6.56
CA ILE A 35 -4.66 4.68 -6.68
C ILE A 35 -6.07 4.58 -7.28
N VAL A 36 -6.41 3.44 -7.90
CA VAL A 36 -7.74 3.21 -8.47
C VAL A 36 -8.81 3.12 -7.38
N ARG A 37 -10.01 3.64 -7.68
CA ARG A 37 -11.23 3.32 -6.94
C ARG A 37 -11.85 2.04 -7.50
N ARG A 38 -12.44 1.22 -6.64
CA ARG A 38 -13.10 -0.04 -7.06
C ARG A 38 -14.48 0.23 -7.69
N LYS A 39 -14.52 1.03 -8.74
CA LYS A 39 -15.76 1.42 -9.41
C LYS A 39 -15.99 0.57 -10.65
N PHE A 40 -16.53 -0.64 -10.46
CA PHE A 40 -16.94 -1.49 -11.58
C PHE A 40 -18.24 -1.00 -12.23
N CYS A 41 -18.32 -1.13 -13.55
CA CYS A 41 -19.54 -0.91 -14.30
C CYS A 41 -20.62 -1.93 -13.89
N GLN A 42 -21.87 -1.56 -14.09
CA GLN A 42 -23.01 -2.46 -13.98
C GLN A 42 -23.69 -2.59 -15.35
N ASP A 43 -24.19 -3.77 -15.65
CA ASP A 43 -25.04 -4.01 -16.82
C ASP A 43 -26.46 -3.48 -16.61
N ALA A 44 -27.33 -3.68 -17.60
CA ALA A 44 -28.72 -3.25 -17.53
C ALA A 44 -29.55 -3.97 -16.43
N ALA A 45 -29.07 -5.14 -15.94
CA ALA A 45 -29.68 -5.87 -14.85
C ALA A 45 -29.08 -5.48 -13.47
N GLY A 46 -28.14 -4.52 -13.43
CA GLY A 46 -27.47 -4.08 -12.22
C GLY A 46 -26.36 -5.02 -11.72
N GLN A 47 -25.96 -6.01 -12.52
CA GLN A 47 -24.87 -6.91 -12.18
C GLN A 47 -23.51 -6.25 -12.51
N PHE A 48 -22.53 -6.43 -11.64
CA PHE A 48 -21.18 -5.92 -11.93
C PHE A 48 -20.58 -6.64 -13.14
N THR A 49 -20.02 -5.84 -14.03
CA THR A 49 -19.20 -6.32 -15.15
C THR A 49 -17.73 -6.32 -14.74
N ASP A 50 -16.86 -6.89 -15.58
CA ASP A 50 -15.40 -6.85 -15.35
C ASP A 50 -14.77 -5.52 -15.76
N SER A 51 -15.55 -4.53 -16.15
CA SER A 51 -15.08 -3.21 -16.57
C SER A 51 -14.93 -2.28 -15.37
N LEU A 52 -13.72 -1.78 -15.13
CA LEU A 52 -13.41 -0.83 -14.07
C LEU A 52 -13.37 0.59 -14.64
N LEU A 53 -14.11 1.52 -14.02
CA LEU A 53 -14.17 2.92 -14.43
C LEU A 53 -13.03 3.72 -13.82
N ASP A 54 -12.36 4.54 -14.62
CA ASP A 54 -11.57 5.64 -14.10
C ASP A 54 -12.50 6.77 -13.61
N THR A 55 -12.26 7.21 -12.39
CA THR A 55 -13.07 8.25 -11.73
C THR A 55 -12.25 9.47 -11.30
N HIS A 56 -10.98 9.55 -11.71
CA HIS A 56 -10.08 10.64 -11.35
C HIS A 56 -9.87 11.64 -12.49
N GLY A 57 -10.14 11.22 -13.75
CA GLY A 57 -10.00 12.07 -14.91
C GLY A 57 -8.62 12.69 -15.04
N GLU A 58 -8.57 13.96 -15.41
CA GLU A 58 -7.34 14.71 -15.67
C GLU A 58 -6.37 14.80 -14.46
N TYR A 59 -6.85 14.58 -13.23
CA TYR A 59 -5.97 14.55 -12.05
C TYR A 59 -4.91 13.44 -12.11
N LEU A 60 -5.13 12.37 -12.89
CA LEU A 60 -4.12 11.32 -13.07
C LEU A 60 -2.95 11.75 -13.93
N LEU A 61 -3.18 12.71 -14.84
CA LEU A 61 -2.19 13.15 -15.80
C LEU A 61 -1.25 14.22 -15.25
N SER A 62 -1.73 15.05 -14.33
CA SER A 62 -0.97 16.15 -13.74
C SER A 62 0.34 15.73 -13.08
N PRO A 63 0.40 14.69 -12.20
CA PRO A 63 1.65 14.29 -11.60
C PRO A 63 2.69 13.81 -12.63
N LYS A 64 2.25 13.11 -13.67
CA LYS A 64 3.14 12.67 -14.75
C LYS A 64 3.70 13.86 -15.52
N ARG A 65 2.83 14.80 -15.94
CA ARG A 65 3.22 16.02 -16.67
C ARG A 65 4.25 16.85 -15.90
N VAL A 66 3.99 17.10 -14.60
CA VAL A 66 4.91 17.86 -13.76
C VAL A 66 6.20 17.09 -13.51
N ALA A 67 6.14 15.77 -13.37
CA ALA A 67 7.34 14.94 -13.23
C ALA A 67 8.24 15.00 -14.47
N GLU A 68 7.66 14.93 -15.65
CA GLU A 68 8.39 15.08 -16.92
C GLU A 68 8.98 16.49 -17.06
N GLU A 69 8.20 17.52 -16.77
CA GLU A 69 8.62 18.92 -16.83
C GLU A 69 9.81 19.20 -15.90
N LEU A 70 9.76 18.71 -14.67
CA LEU A 70 10.77 18.98 -13.65
C LEU A 70 11.84 17.87 -13.53
N ASN A 71 11.80 16.88 -14.41
CA ASN A 71 12.72 15.74 -14.39
C ASN A 71 12.82 15.08 -13.01
N VAL A 72 11.68 14.66 -12.48
CA VAL A 72 11.57 13.88 -11.23
C VAL A 72 11.00 12.48 -11.51
N PRO A 73 11.33 11.46 -10.71
CA PRO A 73 10.74 10.14 -10.85
C PRO A 73 9.21 10.20 -10.73
N PHE A 74 8.52 9.52 -11.63
CA PHE A 74 7.06 9.32 -11.58
C PHE A 74 6.73 7.84 -11.48
N ILE A 75 5.74 7.52 -10.63
CA ILE A 75 5.20 6.17 -10.44
C ILE A 75 3.70 6.21 -10.70
N ASP A 76 3.27 5.44 -11.70
CA ASP A 76 1.87 5.33 -12.10
C ASP A 76 1.13 4.33 -11.21
N MET A 77 0.77 4.79 -10.00
CA MET A 77 0.01 3.97 -9.05
C MET A 77 -1.39 3.65 -9.57
N ASN A 78 -1.99 4.56 -10.34
CA ASN A 78 -3.30 4.29 -10.90
C ASN A 78 -3.28 3.07 -11.82
N LYS A 79 -2.36 3.06 -12.79
CA LYS A 79 -2.25 1.93 -13.71
C LYS A 79 -1.96 0.63 -12.98
N MET A 80 -1.00 0.63 -12.05
CA MET A 80 -0.60 -0.58 -11.33
C MET A 80 -1.76 -1.15 -10.50
N THR A 81 -2.45 -0.30 -9.76
CA THR A 81 -3.57 -0.72 -8.90
C THR A 81 -4.82 -1.03 -9.71
N HIS A 82 -5.04 -0.33 -10.84
CA HIS A 82 -6.11 -0.66 -11.80
C HIS A 82 -5.93 -2.07 -12.34
N ASP A 83 -4.74 -2.40 -12.85
CA ASP A 83 -4.45 -3.72 -13.43
C ASP A 83 -4.71 -4.85 -12.39
N LEU A 84 -4.27 -4.65 -11.14
CA LEU A 84 -4.51 -5.59 -10.05
C LEU A 84 -6.02 -5.75 -9.76
N VAL A 85 -6.74 -4.65 -9.55
CA VAL A 85 -8.16 -4.67 -9.18
C VAL A 85 -9.00 -5.24 -10.33
N GLN A 86 -8.68 -4.88 -11.57
CA GLN A 86 -9.30 -5.44 -12.78
C GLN A 86 -9.10 -6.96 -12.86
N GLN A 87 -7.88 -7.45 -12.62
CA GLN A 87 -7.57 -8.88 -12.62
C GLN A 87 -8.30 -9.64 -11.49
N MET A 88 -8.47 -9.01 -10.34
CA MET A 88 -9.22 -9.61 -9.22
C MET A 88 -10.73 -9.69 -9.48
N GLY A 89 -11.25 -8.80 -10.31
CA GLY A 89 -12.67 -8.69 -10.59
C GLY A 89 -13.50 -8.08 -9.45
N PRO A 90 -14.81 -7.86 -9.69
CA PRO A 90 -15.68 -7.11 -8.78
C PRO A 90 -15.89 -7.76 -7.41
N GLU A 91 -15.87 -9.09 -7.31
CA GLU A 91 -16.11 -9.76 -6.03
C GLU A 91 -14.85 -9.86 -5.18
N LYS A 92 -13.75 -10.37 -5.73
CA LYS A 92 -12.52 -10.61 -4.97
C LYS A 92 -11.85 -9.31 -4.55
N SER A 93 -11.91 -8.26 -5.36
CA SER A 93 -11.31 -6.97 -5.03
C SER A 93 -11.93 -6.27 -3.81
N LYS A 94 -13.15 -6.66 -3.39
CA LYS A 94 -13.77 -6.18 -2.15
C LYS A 94 -12.88 -6.37 -0.91
N GLU A 95 -12.04 -7.40 -0.93
CA GLU A 95 -11.13 -7.70 0.20
C GLU A 95 -10.03 -6.65 0.42
N LEU A 96 -9.79 -5.76 -0.55
CA LEU A 96 -8.79 -4.69 -0.44
C LEU A 96 -9.40 -3.35 0.03
N TYR A 97 -10.71 -3.20 -0.01
CA TYR A 97 -11.42 -1.95 0.29
C TYR A 97 -12.25 -2.07 1.56
N MET A 98 -12.73 -0.95 2.08
CA MET A 98 -13.60 -0.92 3.28
C MET A 98 -15.04 -1.38 2.96
N TRP A 99 -15.15 -2.39 2.10
CA TRP A 99 -16.43 -2.90 1.59
C TRP A 99 -17.24 -3.61 2.66
N ALA A 100 -16.63 -4.46 3.48
CA ALA A 100 -17.35 -5.32 4.43
C ALA A 100 -18.24 -4.54 5.41
N GLY A 101 -17.72 -3.41 5.94
CA GLY A 101 -18.47 -2.60 6.90
C GLY A 101 -19.22 -1.43 6.28
N LYS A 102 -18.64 -0.76 5.28
CA LYS A 102 -19.10 0.55 4.79
C LYS A 102 -19.59 0.54 3.34
N LYS A 103 -19.44 -0.57 2.60
CA LYS A 103 -19.65 -0.62 1.14
C LYS A 103 -18.84 0.45 0.38
N ASP A 104 -17.66 0.76 0.90
CA ASP A 104 -16.80 1.83 0.41
C ASP A 104 -15.85 1.28 -0.65
N ASP A 105 -15.97 1.79 -1.85
CA ASP A 105 -15.18 1.45 -3.04
C ASP A 105 -13.96 2.37 -3.25
N THR A 106 -13.75 3.30 -2.33
CA THR A 106 -12.71 4.34 -2.45
C THR A 106 -11.56 4.12 -1.47
N HIS A 107 -11.88 3.85 -0.20
CA HIS A 107 -10.90 3.72 0.85
C HIS A 107 -10.45 2.29 1.05
N LEU A 108 -9.14 2.11 1.17
CA LEU A 108 -8.53 0.81 1.42
C LEU A 108 -8.74 0.39 2.89
N ASN A 109 -8.89 -0.90 3.10
CA ASN A 109 -8.69 -1.50 4.41
C ASN A 109 -7.18 -1.77 4.64
N ILE A 110 -6.83 -2.31 5.81
CA ILE A 110 -5.42 -2.61 6.17
C ILE A 110 -4.75 -3.54 5.15
N LYS A 111 -5.45 -4.59 4.68
CA LYS A 111 -4.92 -5.51 3.67
C LYS A 111 -4.63 -4.80 2.35
N GLY A 112 -5.58 -4.00 1.85
CA GLY A 112 -5.43 -3.23 0.62
C GLY A 112 -4.31 -2.20 0.72
N SER A 113 -4.22 -1.49 1.85
CA SER A 113 -3.15 -0.51 2.09
C SER A 113 -1.77 -1.17 2.04
N ARG A 114 -1.61 -2.36 2.63
CA ARG A 114 -0.34 -3.11 2.59
C ARG A 114 0.00 -3.58 1.18
N VAL A 115 -0.97 -4.12 0.44
CA VAL A 115 -0.76 -4.56 -0.96
C VAL A 115 -0.32 -3.39 -1.82
N PHE A 116 -1.03 -2.26 -1.77
CA PHE A 116 -0.73 -1.09 -2.60
C PHE A 116 0.56 -0.39 -2.17
N ALA A 117 0.85 -0.34 -0.87
CA ALA A 117 2.13 0.17 -0.38
C ALA A 117 3.31 -0.70 -0.84
N GLY A 118 3.15 -2.02 -0.84
CA GLY A 118 4.14 -2.95 -1.39
C GLY A 118 4.43 -2.68 -2.87
N MET A 119 3.38 -2.50 -3.68
CA MET A 119 3.52 -2.14 -5.10
C MET A 119 4.25 -0.79 -5.28
N ALA A 120 3.91 0.21 -4.46
CA ALA A 120 4.55 1.52 -4.49
C ALA A 120 6.05 1.43 -4.16
N ILE A 121 6.40 0.73 -3.10
CA ILE A 121 7.79 0.54 -2.66
C ILE A 121 8.62 -0.18 -3.71
N ASP A 122 8.08 -1.24 -4.33
CA ASP A 122 8.76 -1.97 -5.40
C ASP A 122 9.02 -1.09 -6.63
N ALA A 123 8.04 -0.27 -6.99
CA ALA A 123 8.18 0.67 -8.08
C ALA A 123 9.21 1.77 -7.77
N VAL A 124 9.26 2.27 -6.52
CA VAL A 124 10.29 3.20 -6.05
C VAL A 124 11.68 2.56 -6.15
N GLY A 125 11.84 1.34 -5.65
CA GLY A 125 13.14 0.65 -5.71
C GLY A 125 13.65 0.39 -7.12
N LYS A 126 12.74 0.16 -8.08
CA LYS A 126 13.09 0.04 -9.51
C LYS A 126 13.48 1.38 -10.14
N LYS A 127 12.84 2.47 -9.72
CA LYS A 127 13.12 3.83 -10.24
C LYS A 127 14.34 4.47 -9.59
N ILE A 128 14.61 4.12 -8.32
CA ILE A 128 15.69 4.69 -7.50
C ILE A 128 16.46 3.52 -6.88
N PRO A 129 17.43 2.92 -7.63
CA PRO A 129 18.14 1.71 -7.20
C PRO A 129 18.84 1.84 -5.84
N GLU A 130 19.25 3.06 -5.46
CA GLU A 130 19.86 3.34 -4.18
C GLU A 130 18.92 3.04 -3.00
N LEU A 131 17.60 3.15 -3.20
CA LEU A 131 16.59 2.79 -2.22
C LEU A 131 16.25 1.29 -2.25
N GLY A 132 16.44 0.63 -3.40
CA GLY A 132 16.13 -0.78 -3.58
C GLY A 132 16.80 -1.70 -2.56
N LYS A 133 18.04 -1.38 -2.16
CA LYS A 133 18.81 -2.15 -1.16
C LYS A 133 18.21 -2.13 0.26
N TYR A 134 17.32 -1.19 0.55
CA TYR A 134 16.65 -1.09 1.86
C TYR A 134 15.27 -1.74 1.87
N ILE A 135 14.75 -2.15 0.71
CA ILE A 135 13.44 -2.76 0.59
C ILE A 135 13.53 -4.21 1.04
N ARG A 136 12.70 -4.56 2.00
CA ARG A 136 12.57 -5.92 2.52
C ARG A 136 11.15 -6.40 2.34
N HIS A 137 11.01 -7.64 1.89
CA HIS A 137 9.71 -8.29 1.72
C HIS A 137 9.53 -9.38 2.77
N PHE A 138 8.34 -9.44 3.34
CA PHE A 138 7.92 -10.45 4.28
C PHE A 138 6.60 -11.07 3.83
N ASP A 139 6.48 -12.39 3.96
CA ASP A 139 5.23 -13.08 3.63
C ASP A 139 4.11 -12.74 4.61
N TYR A 140 4.48 -12.49 5.89
CA TYR A 140 3.54 -12.12 6.94
C TYR A 140 4.14 -11.06 7.86
N VAL A 141 3.25 -10.24 8.43
CA VAL A 141 3.59 -9.22 9.43
C VAL A 141 2.74 -9.41 10.67
N VAL A 142 3.39 -9.42 11.82
CA VAL A 142 2.75 -9.43 13.14
C VAL A 142 2.88 -8.05 13.75
N ALA A 143 1.77 -7.44 14.18
CA ALA A 143 1.75 -6.12 14.77
C ALA A 143 0.60 -5.95 15.77
N THR A 144 0.89 -5.50 16.98
CA THR A 144 -0.09 -5.33 18.07
C THR A 144 -1.10 -4.22 17.82
N ASP A 145 -0.78 -3.26 16.93
CA ASP A 145 -1.63 -2.14 16.55
C ASP A 145 -2.65 -2.48 15.44
N GLY A 146 -2.68 -3.73 14.98
CA GLY A 146 -3.56 -4.19 13.91
C GLY A 146 -3.09 -3.85 12.51
N SER A 147 -1.92 -3.25 12.33
CA SER A 147 -1.34 -2.97 11.01
C SER A 147 -0.73 -4.21 10.34
N GLY A 148 -0.63 -5.35 11.06
CA GLY A 148 -0.14 -6.62 10.57
C GLY A 148 -1.22 -7.54 10.04
N ASP A 149 -0.81 -8.75 9.61
CA ASP A 149 -1.72 -9.85 9.27
C ASP A 149 -2.26 -10.53 10.53
N PHE A 150 -1.48 -10.46 11.61
CA PHE A 150 -1.77 -11.07 12.90
C PHE A 150 -1.41 -10.11 14.05
N PHE A 151 -2.12 -10.21 15.15
CA PHE A 151 -1.81 -9.45 16.37
C PHE A 151 -0.68 -10.07 17.19
N THR A 152 -0.54 -11.39 17.11
CA THR A 152 0.46 -12.13 17.86
C THR A 152 1.23 -13.12 16.99
N LEU A 153 2.44 -13.46 17.41
CA LEU A 153 3.26 -14.47 16.74
C LEU A 153 2.63 -15.87 16.85
N ASP A 154 1.93 -16.16 17.96
CA ASP A 154 1.17 -17.41 18.13
C ASP A 154 0.08 -17.59 17.08
N GLU A 155 -0.67 -16.53 16.78
CA GLU A 155 -1.69 -16.54 15.71
C GLU A 155 -1.04 -16.81 14.36
N ALA A 156 0.05 -16.10 14.04
CA ALA A 156 0.78 -16.30 12.80
C ALA A 156 1.26 -17.76 12.65
N LEU A 157 1.91 -18.31 13.68
CA LEU A 157 2.44 -19.67 13.65
C LEU A 157 1.35 -20.74 13.50
N LYS A 158 0.16 -20.52 14.07
CA LYS A 158 -1.00 -21.40 13.90
C LYS A 158 -1.59 -21.34 12.50
N ALA A 159 -1.60 -20.14 11.87
CA ALA A 159 -2.16 -19.91 10.56
C ALA A 159 -1.24 -20.36 9.42
N ILE A 160 0.09 -20.32 9.63
CA ILE A 160 1.08 -20.69 8.61
C ILE A 160 1.13 -22.21 8.46
N PRO A 161 0.95 -22.76 7.23
CA PRO A 161 1.05 -24.20 7.01
C PRO A 161 2.39 -24.77 7.43
N ALA A 162 2.40 -25.90 8.12
CA ALA A 162 3.58 -26.50 8.77
C ALA A 162 4.78 -26.76 7.83
N LYS A 163 4.55 -26.92 6.52
CA LYS A 163 5.60 -27.18 5.52
C LYS A 163 5.88 -25.94 4.62
N LYS A 164 5.31 -24.78 4.92
CA LYS A 164 5.54 -23.59 4.12
C LYS A 164 6.82 -22.89 4.58
N LYS A 165 7.75 -22.69 3.60
CA LYS A 165 8.87 -21.77 3.80
C LYS A 165 8.35 -20.34 3.68
N CYS A 166 8.55 -19.52 4.71
CA CYS A 166 8.13 -18.13 4.70
C CYS A 166 8.93 -17.26 5.67
N THR A 167 8.80 -15.96 5.47
CA THR A 167 9.38 -14.91 6.29
C THR A 167 8.27 -14.19 7.07
N VAL A 168 8.53 -13.93 8.34
CA VAL A 168 7.60 -13.22 9.24
C VAL A 168 8.33 -12.04 9.86
N LEU A 169 7.76 -10.84 9.70
CA LEU A 169 8.20 -9.64 10.42
C LEU A 169 7.36 -9.45 11.67
N VAL A 170 8.00 -9.30 12.81
CA VAL A 170 7.37 -8.85 14.06
C VAL A 170 7.70 -7.39 14.25
N ARG A 171 6.68 -6.53 14.20
CA ARG A 171 6.81 -5.08 14.35
C ARG A 171 7.07 -4.70 15.80
N THR A 172 7.69 -3.55 16.01
CA THR A 172 7.85 -2.92 17.33
C THR A 172 6.55 -3.02 18.14
N GLY A 173 6.63 -3.48 19.37
CA GLY A 173 5.46 -3.63 20.25
C GLY A 173 5.71 -4.55 21.44
N GLN A 174 4.75 -4.53 22.35
CA GLN A 174 4.71 -5.41 23.53
C GLN A 174 3.84 -6.62 23.22
N TYR A 175 4.41 -7.81 23.26
CA TYR A 175 3.73 -9.09 23.02
C TYR A 175 3.65 -9.90 24.32
N SER A 176 2.55 -10.63 24.52
CA SER A 176 2.32 -11.41 25.76
C SER A 176 3.31 -12.55 25.95
N SER A 177 3.77 -13.16 24.86
CA SER A 177 4.72 -14.28 24.89
C SER A 177 5.55 -14.36 23.63
N LYS A 178 6.72 -15.01 23.73
CA LYS A 178 7.51 -15.46 22.57
C LYS A 178 7.31 -16.97 22.43
N PRO A 179 6.53 -17.43 21.43
CA PRO A 179 6.30 -18.86 21.26
C PRO A 179 7.56 -19.58 20.77
N GLU A 180 7.64 -20.87 21.10
CA GLU A 180 8.67 -21.75 20.54
C GLU A 180 8.43 -22.00 19.05
N ILE A 181 9.44 -21.73 18.21
CA ILE A 181 9.35 -21.93 16.78
C ILE A 181 9.83 -23.33 16.42
N LYS A 182 8.89 -24.26 16.29
CA LYS A 182 9.18 -25.67 15.95
C LYS A 182 9.45 -25.86 14.45
N ASN A 183 8.88 -24.99 13.61
CA ASN A 183 9.04 -25.07 12.17
C ASN A 183 10.28 -24.29 11.70
N LYS A 184 11.36 -24.99 11.41
CA LYS A 184 12.62 -24.41 10.93
C LYS A 184 12.55 -23.75 9.54
N LEU A 185 11.42 -23.89 8.83
CA LEU A 185 11.20 -23.22 7.54
C LEU A 185 10.67 -21.79 7.68
N ILE A 186 10.29 -21.38 8.89
CA ILE A 186 9.84 -20.02 9.16
C ILE A 186 11.04 -19.20 9.63
N GLN A 187 11.36 -18.16 8.88
CA GLN A 187 12.36 -17.16 9.27
C GLN A 187 11.66 -15.95 9.89
N ILE A 188 11.97 -15.66 11.15
CA ILE A 188 11.42 -14.51 11.86
C ILE A 188 12.45 -13.39 11.90
N THR A 189 11.99 -12.18 11.62
CA THR A 189 12.73 -10.94 11.82
C THR A 189 11.93 -10.09 12.80
N GLU A 190 12.60 -9.54 13.79
CA GLU A 190 11.99 -8.63 14.77
C GLU A 190 12.50 -7.21 14.52
N ASP A 191 11.60 -6.23 14.52
CA ASP A 191 11.98 -4.82 14.51
C ASP A 191 12.59 -4.44 15.88
N GLU A 192 13.37 -3.38 15.91
CA GLU A 192 13.86 -2.81 17.15
C GLU A 192 12.68 -2.40 18.05
N GLY A 193 12.79 -2.67 19.36
CA GLY A 193 11.74 -2.39 20.34
C GLY A 193 10.65 -3.46 20.44
N VAL A 194 10.83 -4.63 19.85
CA VAL A 194 10.00 -5.82 20.15
C VAL A 194 10.31 -6.33 21.54
N THR A 195 9.29 -6.46 22.38
CA THR A 195 9.40 -7.01 23.73
C THR A 195 8.36 -8.08 23.98
N TYR A 196 8.70 -9.05 24.84
CA TYR A 196 7.84 -10.18 25.22
C TYR A 196 7.65 -10.27 26.73
N GLY A 197 6.47 -10.74 27.15
CA GLY A 197 6.11 -10.91 28.57
C GLY A 197 5.14 -9.84 29.07
N SER A 198 4.75 -9.94 30.33
CA SER A 198 3.88 -8.94 30.96
C SER A 198 4.58 -7.59 30.99
N PRO A 199 3.87 -6.47 30.79
CA PRO A 199 4.46 -5.15 30.99
C PRO A 199 5.01 -5.08 32.43
N VAL A 200 6.25 -4.65 32.56
CA VAL A 200 6.81 -4.30 33.87
C VAL A 200 6.05 -3.05 34.32
N LEU A 201 5.23 -3.19 35.37
CA LEU A 201 4.48 -2.09 35.99
C LEU A 201 5.43 -1.09 36.64
#